data_2b4326936bd2eba2e7f2e1dbc8a28d36
#
_entry.id   2b4326936bd2eba2e7f2e1dbc8a28d36
#
_cell.length_a   1.000
_cell.length_b   1.000
_cell.length_c   1.000
_cell.angle_alpha   90.00
_cell.angle_beta   90.00
_cell.angle_gamma   90.00
#
_symmetry.space_group_name_H-M   'P 1'
#
loop_
_entity.id
_entity.type
_entity.pdbx_description
1 polymer ?
#
loop_
_entity_poly.entity_id
_entity_poly.type
_entity_poly.pdbx_seq_one_letter_code
_entity_poly.pdbx_strand_id
1 'polypeptide(L)'
;MKSAHSSLMARAGVAALIAGLSACSPAVEDDRAASPEPSAGTVEAAPTPDTTHDTPAPVAGEGDGEGEGGDGGEFGIDPAVAATDPIVYLTALEVMRAHYLAGMAAYDEGREAIGGTMFSHPISEIYIDLEDVLIDLGAPEFYELLLETSRAPFQDASAEEVHSLVDQVLMAIDTASQHTPESELSEPAIQARVIANMAERAALQYAFAAESEMKSGPYLDGFGFYRSAEEILSRHESAIAAVDADSAVRLRAVVDALAAAYPVATAPEQLGTDSDALVALAQSAQDQVATLN
;
A
#
# COMPACT_ATOMS: atom_id res chain seq x y z
N MET A 1 2.26 -62.59 13.16
CA MET A 1 1.73 -63.17 11.93
C MET A 1 1.68 -62.02 10.94
N LYS A 2 2.71 -61.87 10.04
CA LYS A 2 2.74 -62.21 8.62
C LYS A 2 1.55 -61.54 7.91
N SER A 3 1.70 -60.64 6.97
CA SER A 3 2.47 -60.73 5.72
C SER A 3 2.59 -59.37 5.06
N ALA A 4 3.77 -59.08 4.53
CA ALA A 4 4.09 -58.08 3.52
C ALA A 4 3.55 -58.50 2.15
N HIS A 5 3.30 -57.52 1.22
CA HIS A 5 3.48 -57.73 -0.18
C HIS A 5 3.92 -56.43 -0.87
N SER A 6 5.13 -56.49 -1.38
CA SER A 6 5.73 -55.61 -2.39
C SER A 6 5.20 -55.91 -3.79
N SER A 7 5.18 -54.91 -4.65
CA SER A 7 5.38 -54.99 -6.12
C SER A 7 5.52 -53.55 -6.63
N LEU A 8 6.53 -53.09 -7.12
CA LEU A 8 7.66 -53.17 -8.09
C LEU A 8 7.20 -53.10 -9.54
N MET A 9 7.77 -52.12 -10.24
CA MET A 9 8.03 -51.94 -11.67
C MET A 9 6.89 -51.48 -12.59
N ALA A 10 7.08 -50.34 -13.32
CA ALA A 10 7.78 -50.38 -14.59
C ALA A 10 8.13 -48.96 -15.13
N ARG A 11 9.36 -48.81 -15.56
CA ARG A 11 9.90 -47.72 -16.39
C ARG A 11 9.48 -47.91 -17.83
N ALA A 12 9.12 -46.84 -18.54
CA ALA A 12 9.31 -46.77 -19.99
C ALA A 12 9.64 -45.32 -20.37
N GLY A 13 10.88 -45.11 -20.79
CA GLY A 13 11.32 -43.91 -21.46
C GLY A 13 11.06 -44.04 -22.98
N VAL A 14 10.83 -42.91 -23.61
CA VAL A 14 11.03 -42.75 -25.07
C VAL A 14 11.73 -41.44 -25.33
N ALA A 15 12.80 -41.52 -26.09
CA ALA A 15 13.72 -40.44 -26.44
C ALA A 15 13.28 -39.71 -27.73
N ALA A 16 13.66 -38.45 -27.77
CA ALA A 16 14.17 -37.64 -28.88
C ALA A 16 13.53 -37.72 -30.27
N LEU A 17 13.20 -36.55 -30.81
CA LEU A 17 13.52 -36.21 -32.19
C LEU A 17 13.75 -34.71 -32.34
N ILE A 18 14.99 -34.37 -32.73
CA ILE A 18 15.47 -33.07 -33.17
C ILE A 18 15.12 -32.93 -34.65
N ALA A 19 14.54 -31.83 -35.07
CA ALA A 19 14.63 -31.38 -36.44
C ALA A 19 14.66 -29.83 -36.44
N GLY A 20 15.81 -29.31 -36.78
CA GLY A 20 16.03 -27.90 -37.09
C GLY A 20 15.56 -27.58 -38.52
N LEU A 21 15.22 -26.32 -38.71
CA LEU A 21 15.29 -25.68 -40.03
C LEU A 21 15.67 -24.20 -39.86
N SER A 22 16.67 -23.85 -40.66
CA SER A 22 17.37 -22.58 -40.80
C SER A 22 16.54 -21.47 -41.46
N ALA A 23 16.89 -20.26 -41.07
CA ALA A 23 17.12 -19.05 -41.88
C ALA A 23 16.01 -18.51 -42.80
N CYS A 24 15.68 -17.25 -42.55
CA CYS A 24 15.79 -16.15 -43.53
C CYS A 24 15.61 -14.82 -42.85
N SER A 25 16.66 -14.00 -42.80
CA SER A 25 16.60 -12.54 -42.64
C SER A 25 16.34 -11.93 -44.03
N PRO A 26 15.61 -10.83 -44.09
CA PRO A 26 15.96 -9.76 -45.04
C PRO A 26 16.42 -8.49 -44.31
N ALA A 27 17.50 -7.96 -44.84
CA ALA A 27 18.02 -6.64 -44.60
C ALA A 27 17.02 -5.57 -45.04
N VAL A 28 16.86 -4.52 -44.24
CA VAL A 28 16.22 -3.29 -44.67
C VAL A 28 17.23 -2.16 -44.51
N GLU A 29 17.33 -1.40 -45.60
CA GLU A 29 18.27 -0.34 -45.91
C GLU A 29 18.13 0.87 -44.98
N ASP A 30 19.29 1.46 -44.76
CA ASP A 30 19.59 2.73 -44.13
C ASP A 30 19.01 3.88 -44.97
N ASP A 31 18.09 4.67 -44.47
CA ASP A 31 17.68 5.93 -45.08
C ASP A 31 17.89 7.10 -44.12
N ARG A 32 19.03 7.75 -44.34
CA ARG A 32 19.62 8.84 -43.58
C ARG A 32 19.03 10.14 -44.10
N ALA A 33 18.04 10.70 -43.42
CA ALA A 33 17.54 12.05 -43.74
C ALA A 33 17.96 13.06 -42.64
N ALA A 34 18.53 14.16 -43.10
CA ALA A 34 19.22 15.21 -42.40
C ALA A 34 18.35 16.01 -41.40
N SER A 35 18.91 16.31 -40.25
CA SER A 35 18.44 17.32 -39.31
C SER A 35 18.69 18.74 -39.81
N PRO A 36 17.79 19.72 -39.60
CA PRO A 36 18.13 21.12 -39.68
C PRO A 36 18.59 21.69 -38.34
N GLU A 37 19.62 22.53 -38.39
CA GLU A 37 20.18 23.26 -37.24
C GLU A 37 19.19 24.29 -36.66
N PRO A 38 19.29 24.64 -35.36
CA PRO A 38 18.48 25.70 -34.77
C PRO A 38 19.10 27.07 -34.96
N SER A 39 18.28 27.98 -35.47
CA SER A 39 18.54 29.41 -35.60
C SER A 39 18.55 30.12 -34.25
N ALA A 40 19.60 30.93 -33.99
CA ALA A 40 19.75 31.76 -32.82
C ALA A 40 18.72 32.88 -32.77
N GLY A 41 17.88 32.92 -31.76
CA GLY A 41 16.95 33.99 -31.44
C GLY A 41 17.35 34.73 -30.16
N THR A 42 17.44 36.03 -30.27
CA THR A 42 17.85 37.06 -29.35
C THR A 42 17.08 37.05 -28.02
N VAL A 43 17.83 37.16 -26.91
CA VAL A 43 17.27 37.22 -25.53
C VAL A 43 16.88 38.68 -25.24
N GLU A 44 15.58 38.91 -24.98
CA GLU A 44 15.06 40.18 -24.44
C GLU A 44 14.75 39.98 -22.96
N ALA A 45 15.28 40.85 -22.10
CA ALA A 45 15.18 40.79 -20.65
C ALA A 45 13.76 41.12 -20.17
N ALA A 46 13.18 40.26 -19.36
CA ALA A 46 11.92 40.51 -18.67
C ALA A 46 12.16 41.05 -17.22
N PRO A 47 11.26 41.91 -16.71
CA PRO A 47 11.41 42.58 -15.44
C PRO A 47 11.07 41.65 -14.24
N THR A 48 11.77 41.88 -13.11
CA THR A 48 11.55 41.21 -11.82
C THR A 48 10.16 41.51 -11.25
N PRO A 49 9.43 40.51 -10.74
CA PRO A 49 8.23 40.76 -9.96
C PRO A 49 8.54 40.87 -8.45
N ASP A 50 7.87 41.84 -7.86
CA ASP A 50 7.80 42.23 -6.48
C ASP A 50 7.19 41.13 -5.59
N THR A 51 7.84 40.83 -4.46
CA THR A 51 7.40 39.85 -3.48
C THR A 51 6.41 40.46 -2.50
N THR A 52 5.14 40.13 -2.63
CA THR A 52 4.20 40.21 -1.53
C THR A 52 3.71 38.80 -1.18
N HIS A 53 4.08 38.38 0.03
CA HIS A 53 3.58 37.15 0.66
C HIS A 53 2.09 37.25 0.92
N ASP A 54 1.31 36.44 0.19
CA ASP A 54 -0.03 36.09 0.62
C ASP A 54 -0.10 34.56 0.73
N THR A 55 -0.38 34.09 1.94
CA THR A 55 -0.47 32.66 2.24
C THR A 55 -1.84 32.16 1.83
N PRO A 56 -1.97 31.27 0.85
CA PRO A 56 -3.25 30.65 0.56
C PRO A 56 -3.53 29.50 1.55
N ALA A 57 -4.78 29.44 2.01
CA ALA A 57 -5.34 28.32 2.74
C ALA A 57 -5.28 27.01 1.93
N PRO A 58 -5.25 25.81 2.56
CA PRO A 58 -5.18 24.55 1.85
C PRO A 58 -6.46 24.32 1.03
N VAL A 59 -6.29 24.31 -0.28
CA VAL A 59 -7.33 23.86 -1.22
C VAL A 59 -7.29 22.34 -1.25
N ALA A 60 -8.44 21.71 -1.00
CA ALA A 60 -8.65 20.31 -1.27
C ALA A 60 -8.34 20.03 -2.75
N GLY A 61 -7.31 19.22 -3.00
CA GLY A 61 -6.91 18.83 -4.35
C GLY A 61 -7.85 17.78 -4.91
N GLU A 62 -8.48 18.09 -6.03
CA GLU A 62 -9.12 17.10 -6.88
C GLU A 62 -7.99 16.28 -7.54
N GLY A 63 -7.83 15.03 -7.12
CA GLY A 63 -6.88 14.09 -7.70
C GLY A 63 -7.58 13.13 -8.64
N ASP A 64 -7.53 13.42 -9.95
CA ASP A 64 -7.72 12.38 -10.97
C ASP A 64 -6.51 11.46 -10.90
N GLY A 65 -6.72 10.22 -10.44
CA GLY A 65 -5.69 9.23 -10.31
C GLY A 65 -5.20 8.69 -11.66
N GLU A 66 -4.09 9.22 -12.12
CA GLU A 66 -3.10 8.53 -12.93
C GLU A 66 -1.74 9.01 -12.41
N GLY A 67 -1.01 8.09 -11.74
CA GLY A 67 0.21 8.40 -11.02
C GLY A 67 1.29 9.03 -11.90
N GLU A 68 1.53 10.31 -11.70
CA GLU A 68 2.83 10.90 -11.97
C GLU A 68 3.40 11.38 -10.64
N GLY A 69 4.60 10.84 -10.33
CA GLY A 69 5.33 11.13 -9.10
C GLY A 69 5.54 12.63 -8.91
N GLY A 70 4.81 13.17 -7.97
CA GLY A 70 4.97 14.50 -7.44
C GLY A 70 5.10 14.40 -5.92
N ASP A 71 6.06 15.10 -5.36
CA ASP A 71 6.52 15.24 -3.98
C ASP A 71 5.50 14.87 -2.86
N GLY A 72 5.32 13.58 -2.60
CA GLY A 72 4.46 13.03 -1.57
C GLY A 72 3.74 11.77 -2.06
N GLY A 73 4.34 10.59 -1.87
CA GLY A 73 3.73 9.29 -2.16
C GLY A 73 2.32 9.16 -1.58
N GLU A 74 1.64 8.08 -1.90
CA GLU A 74 0.22 7.89 -1.58
C GLU A 74 -0.17 8.46 -0.21
N PHE A 75 -1.08 9.45 -0.21
CA PHE A 75 -1.56 10.12 1.01
C PHE A 75 -0.49 10.88 1.84
N GLY A 76 0.54 11.47 1.18
CA GLY A 76 1.44 12.42 1.85
C GLY A 76 2.44 11.78 2.82
N ILE A 77 2.94 10.58 2.50
CA ILE A 77 4.09 10.01 3.20
C ILE A 77 5.36 10.64 2.63
N ASP A 78 6.01 11.49 3.43
CA ASP A 78 7.29 12.09 3.10
C ASP A 78 8.43 11.22 3.67
N PRO A 79 9.29 10.62 2.83
CA PRO A 79 10.40 9.79 3.30
C PRO A 79 11.36 10.53 4.22
N ALA A 80 11.59 11.83 4.00
CA ALA A 80 12.45 12.62 4.88
C ALA A 80 11.85 12.80 6.28
N VAL A 81 10.53 12.86 6.39
CA VAL A 81 9.84 12.86 7.68
C VAL A 81 9.84 11.47 8.30
N ALA A 82 9.56 10.43 7.50
CA ALA A 82 9.59 9.03 7.96
C ALA A 82 10.95 8.63 8.56
N ALA A 83 12.05 9.19 8.06
CA ALA A 83 13.38 8.95 8.61
C ALA A 83 13.57 9.39 10.07
N THR A 84 12.72 10.28 10.58
CA THR A 84 12.87 10.89 11.91
C THR A 84 11.61 10.86 12.78
N ASP A 85 10.47 10.56 12.20
CA ASP A 85 9.16 10.48 12.89
C ASP A 85 8.63 9.03 12.86
N PRO A 86 8.57 8.34 14.03
CA PRO A 86 8.08 6.97 14.10
C PRO A 86 6.63 6.81 13.67
N ILE A 87 5.79 7.85 13.79
CA ILE A 87 4.39 7.78 13.40
C ILE A 87 4.28 7.74 11.88
N VAL A 88 5.02 8.59 11.18
CA VAL A 88 5.03 8.61 9.70
C VAL A 88 5.67 7.33 9.16
N TYR A 89 6.79 6.87 9.74
CA TYR A 89 7.44 5.61 9.38
C TYR A 89 6.51 4.41 9.53
N LEU A 90 5.89 4.25 10.70
CA LEU A 90 4.97 3.13 10.94
C LEU A 90 3.71 3.24 10.09
N THR A 91 3.18 4.46 9.88
CA THR A 91 2.03 4.65 8.98
C THR A 91 2.36 4.20 7.56
N ALA A 92 3.57 4.49 7.04
CA ALA A 92 4.00 4.02 5.73
C ALA A 92 4.01 2.47 5.64
N LEU A 93 4.56 1.81 6.65
CA LEU A 93 4.55 0.34 6.74
C LEU A 93 3.13 -0.23 6.83
N GLU A 94 2.25 0.42 7.56
CA GLU A 94 0.86 -0.03 7.69
C GLU A 94 0.01 0.25 6.43
N VAL A 95 0.33 1.29 5.65
CA VAL A 95 -0.24 1.48 4.31
C VAL A 95 0.18 0.34 3.38
N MET A 96 1.47 -0.07 3.40
CA MET A 96 1.91 -1.26 2.67
C MET A 96 1.14 -2.52 3.11
N ARG A 97 1.02 -2.75 4.43
CA ARG A 97 0.23 -3.86 5.00
C ARG A 97 -1.21 -3.86 4.49
N ALA A 98 -1.85 -2.70 4.47
CA ALA A 98 -3.23 -2.52 4.05
C ALA A 98 -3.47 -3.03 2.62
N HIS A 99 -2.57 -2.76 1.69
CA HIS A 99 -2.65 -3.24 0.32
C HIS A 99 -2.57 -4.79 0.24
N TYR A 100 -1.73 -5.43 1.08
CA TYR A 100 -1.67 -6.89 1.13
C TYR A 100 -2.92 -7.50 1.77
N LEU A 101 -3.49 -6.88 2.80
CA LEU A 101 -4.76 -7.31 3.41
C LEU A 101 -5.94 -7.16 2.42
N ALA A 102 -6.02 -6.03 1.73
CA ALA A 102 -7.02 -5.78 0.69
C ALA A 102 -6.88 -6.74 -0.50
N GLY A 103 -5.65 -6.89 -0.99
CA GLY A 103 -5.33 -7.77 -2.10
C GLY A 103 -5.65 -9.22 -1.80
N MET A 104 -5.32 -9.70 -0.60
CA MET A 104 -5.62 -11.07 -0.17
C MET A 104 -7.13 -11.30 -0.06
N ALA A 105 -7.86 -10.35 0.52
CA ALA A 105 -9.32 -10.44 0.61
C ALA A 105 -9.97 -10.46 -0.79
N ALA A 106 -9.48 -9.65 -1.73
CA ALA A 106 -9.95 -9.68 -3.12
C ALA A 106 -9.61 -11.01 -3.82
N TYR A 107 -8.40 -11.54 -3.57
CA TYR A 107 -7.95 -12.83 -4.11
C TYR A 107 -8.85 -13.97 -3.62
N ASP A 108 -9.14 -14.03 -2.32
CA ASP A 108 -10.00 -15.04 -1.69
C ASP A 108 -11.46 -14.96 -2.14
N GLU A 109 -11.92 -13.77 -2.56
CA GLU A 109 -13.24 -13.60 -3.20
C GLU A 109 -13.25 -14.01 -4.69
N GLY A 110 -12.15 -14.61 -5.22
CA GLY A 110 -12.01 -15.03 -6.61
C GLY A 110 -11.72 -13.89 -7.59
N ARG A 111 -11.25 -12.75 -7.10
CA ARG A 111 -10.81 -11.60 -7.88
C ARG A 111 -9.27 -11.56 -7.96
N GLU A 112 -8.68 -12.66 -8.41
CA GLU A 112 -7.23 -12.90 -8.37
C GLU A 112 -6.40 -11.80 -9.05
N ALA A 113 -6.85 -11.30 -10.21
CA ALA A 113 -6.15 -10.24 -10.93
C ALA A 113 -6.15 -8.90 -10.14
N ILE A 114 -7.25 -8.60 -9.44
CA ILE A 114 -7.35 -7.41 -8.58
C ILE A 114 -6.43 -7.58 -7.36
N GLY A 115 -6.44 -8.76 -6.74
CA GLY A 115 -5.51 -9.08 -5.66
C GLY A 115 -4.04 -8.88 -6.06
N GLY A 116 -3.64 -9.40 -7.22
CA GLY A 116 -2.29 -9.23 -7.76
C GLY A 116 -1.93 -7.77 -8.05
N THR A 117 -2.89 -6.96 -8.52
CA THR A 117 -2.69 -5.53 -8.70
C THR A 117 -2.44 -4.84 -7.35
N MET A 118 -3.26 -5.13 -6.33
CA MET A 118 -3.07 -4.59 -4.97
C MET A 118 -1.69 -4.93 -4.39
N PHE A 119 -1.15 -6.13 -4.67
CA PHE A 119 0.20 -6.51 -4.21
C PHE A 119 1.31 -5.72 -4.91
N SER A 120 1.04 -5.09 -6.06
CA SER A 120 2.05 -4.29 -6.77
C SER A 120 2.10 -2.82 -6.32
N HIS A 121 1.00 -2.26 -5.81
CA HIS A 121 0.92 -0.86 -5.38
C HIS A 121 2.00 -0.47 -4.36
N PRO A 122 2.24 -1.24 -3.27
CA PRO A 122 3.24 -0.87 -2.28
C PRO A 122 4.66 -0.73 -2.82
N ILE A 123 4.96 -1.35 -3.96
CA ILE A 123 6.30 -1.28 -4.56
C ILE A 123 6.57 0.11 -5.11
N SER A 124 5.67 0.60 -5.99
CA SER A 124 5.84 1.86 -6.71
C SER A 124 5.40 3.10 -5.90
N GLU A 125 4.51 2.91 -4.96
CA GLU A 125 3.88 4.01 -4.24
C GLU A 125 4.55 4.31 -2.89
N ILE A 126 5.25 3.31 -2.31
CA ILE A 126 5.80 3.45 -0.96
C ILE A 126 7.23 2.91 -0.87
N TYR A 127 7.46 1.63 -1.24
CA TYR A 127 8.72 0.97 -0.92
C TYR A 127 9.91 1.63 -1.57
N ILE A 128 9.82 1.99 -2.87
CA ILE A 128 10.93 2.62 -3.62
C ILE A 128 11.36 3.92 -2.95
N ASP A 129 10.43 4.73 -2.48
CA ASP A 129 10.72 6.00 -1.82
C ASP A 129 11.20 5.80 -0.38
N LEU A 130 10.78 4.72 0.28
CA LEU A 130 11.11 4.41 1.67
C LEU A 130 12.39 3.55 1.81
N GLU A 131 12.89 2.95 0.73
CA GLU A 131 13.99 1.96 0.78
C GLU A 131 15.25 2.48 1.47
N ASP A 132 15.70 3.69 1.12
CA ASP A 132 16.87 4.30 1.76
C ASP A 132 16.63 4.52 3.26
N VAL A 133 15.42 4.89 3.67
CA VAL A 133 15.06 5.07 5.09
C VAL A 133 15.09 3.73 5.82
N LEU A 134 14.55 2.66 5.23
CA LEU A 134 14.60 1.31 5.79
C LEU A 134 16.05 0.85 6.01
N ILE A 135 16.92 1.04 5.02
CA ILE A 135 18.34 0.68 5.08
C ILE A 135 19.04 1.48 6.18
N ASP A 136 18.86 2.79 6.22
CA ASP A 136 19.51 3.69 7.19
C ASP A 136 19.08 3.39 8.64
N LEU A 137 17.83 2.96 8.84
CA LEU A 137 17.32 2.49 10.13
C LEU A 137 17.74 1.05 10.46
N GLY A 138 18.35 0.33 9.51
CA GLY A 138 18.87 -1.03 9.69
C GLY A 138 17.79 -2.11 9.55
N ALA A 139 16.65 -1.80 8.94
CA ALA A 139 15.64 -2.79 8.60
C ALA A 139 16.16 -3.71 7.46
N PRO A 140 15.84 -5.02 7.50
CA PRO A 140 16.16 -5.92 6.39
C PRO A 140 15.45 -5.51 5.11
N GLU A 141 16.15 -5.58 3.97
CA GLU A 141 15.56 -5.37 2.65
C GLU A 141 14.58 -6.52 2.31
N PHE A 142 13.46 -6.19 1.69
CA PHE A 142 12.46 -7.19 1.25
C PHE A 142 11.84 -6.89 -0.13
N TYR A 143 12.51 -6.07 -0.95
CA TYR A 143 12.07 -5.70 -2.29
C TYR A 143 11.78 -6.91 -3.19
N GLU A 144 12.69 -7.87 -3.24
CA GLU A 144 12.53 -9.08 -4.07
C GLU A 144 11.31 -9.91 -3.67
N LEU A 145 11.00 -9.96 -2.37
CA LEU A 145 9.80 -10.63 -1.86
C LEU A 145 8.53 -9.91 -2.33
N LEU A 146 8.51 -8.57 -2.32
CA LEU A 146 7.39 -7.79 -2.86
C LEU A 146 7.17 -8.08 -4.35
N LEU A 147 8.26 -8.11 -5.14
CA LEU A 147 8.20 -8.43 -6.57
C LEU A 147 7.69 -9.86 -6.83
N GLU A 148 8.17 -10.83 -6.08
CA GLU A 148 7.72 -12.23 -6.20
C GLU A 148 6.22 -12.33 -5.88
N THR A 149 5.79 -11.72 -4.77
CA THR A 149 4.39 -11.74 -4.33
C THR A 149 3.47 -11.07 -5.35
N SER A 150 3.86 -9.92 -5.93
CA SER A 150 3.06 -9.21 -6.92
C SER A 150 2.88 -9.98 -8.23
N ARG A 151 3.83 -10.84 -8.58
CA ARG A 151 3.81 -11.63 -9.81
C ARG A 151 3.07 -12.98 -9.66
N ALA A 152 3.06 -13.53 -8.44
CA ALA A 152 2.55 -14.87 -8.18
C ALA A 152 1.12 -15.11 -8.73
N PRO A 153 0.13 -14.21 -8.54
CA PRO A 153 -1.22 -14.40 -9.08
C PRO A 153 -1.29 -14.45 -10.61
N PHE A 154 -0.27 -13.96 -11.31
CA PHE A 154 -0.19 -13.91 -12.78
C PHE A 154 0.72 -14.99 -13.38
N GLN A 155 1.35 -15.83 -12.56
CA GLN A 155 2.33 -16.84 -12.96
C GLN A 155 1.92 -18.28 -12.61
N ASP A 156 0.62 -18.56 -12.60
CA ASP A 156 0.05 -19.88 -12.27
C ASP A 156 0.46 -20.40 -10.87
N ALA A 157 0.81 -19.52 -9.92
CA ALA A 157 1.06 -19.92 -8.55
C ALA A 157 -0.24 -20.47 -7.91
N SER A 158 -0.09 -21.49 -7.07
CA SER A 158 -1.25 -22.01 -6.32
C SER A 158 -1.71 -20.99 -5.27
N ALA A 159 -2.97 -21.05 -4.85
CA ALA A 159 -3.48 -20.20 -3.78
C ALA A 159 -2.65 -20.34 -2.50
N GLU A 160 -2.18 -21.56 -2.17
CA GLU A 160 -1.31 -21.80 -1.00
C GLU A 160 0.03 -21.06 -1.13
N GLU A 161 0.62 -20.99 -2.31
CA GLU A 161 1.86 -20.24 -2.57
C GLU A 161 1.62 -18.74 -2.44
N VAL A 162 0.52 -18.21 -2.99
CA VAL A 162 0.16 -16.78 -2.87
C VAL A 162 -0.05 -16.40 -1.40
N HIS A 163 -0.82 -17.17 -0.63
CA HIS A 163 -0.99 -16.96 0.81
C HIS A 163 0.35 -16.97 1.55
N SER A 164 1.21 -17.96 1.25
CA SER A 164 2.53 -18.07 1.90
C SER A 164 3.43 -16.87 1.61
N LEU A 165 3.39 -16.34 0.38
CA LEU A 165 4.16 -15.15 0.01
C LEU A 165 3.64 -13.91 0.72
N VAL A 166 2.32 -13.72 0.76
CA VAL A 166 1.70 -12.60 1.51
C VAL A 166 2.04 -12.67 2.99
N ASP A 167 1.94 -13.84 3.61
CA ASP A 167 2.34 -14.03 5.02
C ASP A 167 3.81 -13.65 5.26
N GLN A 168 4.71 -13.97 4.33
CA GLN A 168 6.12 -13.59 4.41
C GLN A 168 6.30 -12.06 4.29
N VAL A 169 5.55 -11.38 3.41
CA VAL A 169 5.58 -9.92 3.32
C VAL A 169 5.08 -9.28 4.62
N LEU A 170 3.97 -9.75 5.17
CA LEU A 170 3.45 -9.25 6.45
C LEU A 170 4.47 -9.42 7.60
N MET A 171 5.18 -10.55 7.64
CA MET A 171 6.29 -10.75 8.59
C MET A 171 7.48 -9.84 8.34
N ALA A 172 7.80 -9.53 7.07
CA ALA A 172 8.87 -8.58 6.73
C ALA A 172 8.50 -7.16 7.19
N ILE A 173 7.26 -6.74 7.01
CA ILE A 173 6.72 -5.47 7.52
C ILE A 173 6.78 -5.44 9.05
N ASP A 174 6.38 -6.52 9.73
CA ASP A 174 6.49 -6.62 11.20
C ASP A 174 7.96 -6.53 11.66
N THR A 175 8.89 -7.05 10.89
CA THR A 175 10.33 -6.94 11.19
C THR A 175 10.80 -5.51 10.98
N ALA A 176 10.44 -4.86 9.87
CA ALA A 176 10.79 -3.46 9.60
C ALA A 176 10.21 -2.52 10.68
N SER A 177 9.02 -2.79 11.19
CA SER A 177 8.40 -1.98 12.25
C SER A 177 9.16 -1.98 13.58
N GLN A 178 10.12 -2.88 13.78
CA GLN A 178 11.00 -2.89 14.95
C GLN A 178 12.19 -1.91 14.83
N HIS A 179 12.39 -1.31 13.67
CA HIS A 179 13.46 -0.38 13.34
C HIS A 179 12.98 1.07 13.27
N THR A 180 12.06 1.46 14.15
CA THR A 180 11.50 2.81 14.19
C THR A 180 12.53 3.86 14.58
N PRO A 181 12.43 5.11 14.06
CA PRO A 181 13.18 6.23 14.59
C PRO A 181 12.94 6.44 16.09
N GLU A 182 13.95 6.97 16.80
CA GLU A 182 13.83 7.33 18.22
C GLU A 182 12.80 8.46 18.43
N SER A 183 12.04 8.39 19.52
CA SER A 183 11.04 9.37 19.88
C SER A 183 10.93 9.54 21.40
N GLU A 184 10.50 10.73 21.84
CA GLU A 184 10.14 10.98 23.24
C GLU A 184 8.71 10.52 23.59
N LEU A 185 7.89 10.21 22.57
CA LEU A 185 6.55 9.67 22.75
C LEU A 185 6.61 8.25 23.28
N SER A 186 5.67 7.89 24.13
CA SER A 186 5.50 6.49 24.54
C SER A 186 5.01 5.62 23.38
N GLU A 187 5.37 4.34 23.38
CA GLU A 187 4.90 3.41 22.36
C GLU A 187 3.35 3.39 22.22
N PRO A 188 2.55 3.35 23.30
CA PRO A 188 1.09 3.44 23.17
C PRO A 188 0.60 4.73 22.51
N ALA A 189 1.29 5.87 22.72
CA ALA A 189 0.95 7.12 22.07
C ALA A 189 1.25 7.09 20.56
N ILE A 190 2.38 6.48 20.17
CA ILE A 190 2.75 6.28 18.76
C ILE A 190 1.71 5.38 18.09
N GLN A 191 1.43 4.21 18.66
CA GLN A 191 0.48 3.25 18.10
C GLN A 191 -0.94 3.82 18.00
N ALA A 192 -1.39 4.59 18.99
CA ALA A 192 -2.69 5.25 18.95
C ALA A 192 -2.81 6.21 17.75
N ARG A 193 -1.75 6.97 17.45
CA ARG A 193 -1.72 7.89 16.30
C ARG A 193 -1.66 7.15 14.97
N VAL A 194 -0.89 6.05 14.88
CA VAL A 194 -0.88 5.21 13.68
C VAL A 194 -2.26 4.62 13.41
N ILE A 195 -2.95 4.09 14.43
CA ILE A 195 -4.32 3.58 14.29
C ILE A 195 -5.27 4.67 13.80
N ALA A 196 -5.18 5.87 14.39
CA ALA A 196 -6.02 7.01 13.99
C ALA A 196 -5.74 7.43 12.53
N ASN A 197 -4.46 7.46 12.11
CA ASN A 197 -4.08 7.73 10.72
C ASN A 197 -4.66 6.71 9.74
N MET A 198 -4.59 5.41 10.06
CA MET A 198 -5.16 4.36 9.22
C MET A 198 -6.70 4.44 9.18
N ALA A 199 -7.34 4.75 10.32
CA ALA A 199 -8.78 4.93 10.39
C ALA A 199 -9.27 6.15 9.59
N GLU A 200 -8.52 7.25 9.59
CA GLU A 200 -8.83 8.44 8.80
C GLU A 200 -8.72 8.13 7.29
N ARG A 201 -7.65 7.47 6.85
CA ARG A 201 -7.48 7.03 5.46
C ARG A 201 -8.65 6.15 5.02
N ALA A 202 -9.06 5.19 5.85
CA ALA A 202 -10.22 4.34 5.56
C ALA A 202 -11.51 5.16 5.42
N ALA A 203 -11.75 6.14 6.29
CA ALA A 203 -12.93 6.99 6.24
C ALA A 203 -12.94 7.89 5.00
N LEU A 204 -11.79 8.47 4.63
CA LEU A 204 -11.65 9.30 3.42
C LEU A 204 -11.86 8.48 2.15
N GLN A 205 -11.30 7.27 2.08
CA GLN A 205 -11.51 6.37 0.94
C GLN A 205 -12.98 5.94 0.81
N TYR A 206 -13.68 5.74 1.93
CA TYR A 206 -15.12 5.47 1.91
C TYR A 206 -15.92 6.66 1.35
N ALA A 207 -15.58 7.88 1.78
CA ALA A 207 -16.22 9.09 1.29
C ALA A 207 -15.96 9.27 -0.22
N PHE A 208 -14.72 9.07 -0.67
CA PHE A 208 -14.38 9.13 -2.09
C PHE A 208 -15.12 8.05 -2.91
N ALA A 209 -15.18 6.81 -2.40
CA ALA A 209 -15.96 5.75 -3.03
C ALA A 209 -17.47 6.07 -3.12
N ALA A 210 -18.02 6.80 -2.14
CA ALA A 210 -19.43 7.18 -2.14
C ALA A 210 -19.77 8.19 -3.23
N GLU A 211 -18.81 9.02 -3.64
CA GLU A 211 -18.98 10.06 -4.66
C GLU A 211 -18.50 9.60 -6.06
N SER A 212 -17.71 8.53 -6.13
CA SER A 212 -17.09 8.05 -7.37
C SER A 212 -18.00 7.11 -8.16
N GLU A 213 -18.04 7.27 -9.49
CA GLU A 213 -18.61 6.26 -10.40
C GLU A 213 -17.76 4.98 -10.42
N MET A 214 -16.43 5.09 -10.20
CA MET A 214 -15.46 3.99 -10.12
C MET A 214 -15.12 3.62 -8.68
N LYS A 215 -16.14 3.44 -7.83
CA LYS A 215 -16.02 3.25 -6.39
C LYS A 215 -15.21 2.03 -5.94
N SER A 216 -14.98 1.05 -6.81
CA SER A 216 -14.41 -0.25 -6.41
C SER A 216 -12.95 -0.16 -5.95
N GLY A 217 -12.13 0.68 -6.58
CA GLY A 217 -10.73 0.93 -6.18
C GLY A 217 -10.66 1.57 -4.79
N PRO A 218 -11.19 2.81 -4.63
CA PRO A 218 -11.16 3.49 -3.34
C PRO A 218 -11.81 2.68 -2.20
N TYR A 219 -12.87 1.95 -2.49
CA TYR A 219 -13.49 1.09 -1.48
C TYR A 219 -12.54 -0.04 -1.04
N LEU A 220 -11.82 -0.67 -1.97
CA LEU A 220 -10.88 -1.75 -1.64
C LEU A 220 -9.68 -1.24 -0.85
N ASP A 221 -9.13 -0.07 -1.22
CA ASP A 221 -8.06 0.59 -0.46
C ASP A 221 -8.52 0.92 0.96
N GLY A 222 -9.69 1.53 1.09
CA GLY A 222 -10.30 1.83 2.38
C GLY A 222 -10.57 0.59 3.24
N PHE A 223 -10.98 -0.53 2.61
CA PHE A 223 -11.09 -1.82 3.30
C PHE A 223 -9.74 -2.27 3.87
N GLY A 224 -8.67 -2.15 3.10
CA GLY A 224 -7.32 -2.49 3.57
C GLY A 224 -6.86 -1.60 4.73
N PHE A 225 -7.07 -0.30 4.64
CA PHE A 225 -6.73 0.63 5.73
C PHE A 225 -7.51 0.33 7.01
N TYR A 226 -8.82 0.03 6.89
CA TYR A 226 -9.62 -0.41 8.03
C TYR A 226 -9.06 -1.69 8.65
N ARG A 227 -8.73 -2.70 7.84
CA ARG A 227 -8.20 -3.97 8.35
C ARG A 227 -6.87 -3.80 9.08
N SER A 228 -5.97 -2.96 8.55
CA SER A 228 -4.72 -2.61 9.24
C SER A 228 -5.01 -1.91 10.58
N ALA A 229 -5.89 -0.90 10.60
CA ALA A 229 -6.28 -0.23 11.85
C ALA A 229 -6.85 -1.21 12.90
N GLU A 230 -7.70 -2.16 12.48
CA GLU A 230 -8.28 -3.19 13.33
C GLU A 230 -7.21 -4.10 13.93
N GLU A 231 -6.25 -4.55 13.12
CA GLU A 231 -5.16 -5.42 13.57
C GLU A 231 -4.24 -4.72 14.57
N ILE A 232 -3.85 -3.47 14.31
CA ILE A 232 -3.01 -2.69 15.23
C ILE A 232 -3.78 -2.45 16.54
N LEU A 233 -5.04 -2.03 16.46
CA LEU A 233 -5.85 -1.81 17.65
C LEU A 233 -6.00 -3.07 18.49
N SER A 234 -6.21 -4.22 17.87
CA SER A 234 -6.32 -5.49 18.61
C SER A 234 -5.07 -5.85 19.40
N ARG A 235 -3.89 -5.43 18.90
CA ARG A 235 -2.59 -5.67 19.57
C ARG A 235 -2.30 -4.67 20.70
N HIS A 236 -2.71 -3.40 20.52
CA HIS A 236 -2.26 -2.29 21.36
C HIS A 236 -3.35 -1.65 22.25
N GLU A 237 -4.64 -2.00 22.07
CA GLU A 237 -5.77 -1.38 22.78
C GLU A 237 -5.59 -1.37 24.30
N SER A 238 -5.14 -2.48 24.90
CA SER A 238 -4.95 -2.56 26.34
C SER A 238 -3.81 -1.66 26.84
N ALA A 239 -2.74 -1.50 26.06
CA ALA A 239 -1.63 -0.60 26.39
C ALA A 239 -2.04 0.86 26.25
N ILE A 240 -2.79 1.19 25.21
CA ILE A 240 -3.36 2.53 24.99
C ILE A 240 -4.34 2.88 26.13
N ALA A 241 -5.24 1.95 26.49
CA ALA A 241 -6.20 2.16 27.58
C ALA A 241 -5.52 2.35 28.96
N ALA A 242 -4.34 1.76 29.17
CA ALA A 242 -3.57 1.96 30.38
C ALA A 242 -2.96 3.37 30.51
N VAL A 243 -2.71 4.03 29.36
CA VAL A 243 -2.23 5.44 29.32
C VAL A 243 -3.42 6.39 29.30
N ASP A 244 -4.40 6.16 28.42
CA ASP A 244 -5.61 6.95 28.29
C ASP A 244 -6.81 6.11 27.82
N ALA A 245 -7.73 5.84 28.75
CA ALA A 245 -8.90 5.02 28.47
C ALA A 245 -9.86 5.68 27.44
N ASP A 246 -9.95 7.01 27.43
CA ASP A 246 -10.83 7.73 26.51
C ASP A 246 -10.33 7.60 25.06
N SER A 247 -9.02 7.64 24.83
CA SER A 247 -8.42 7.38 23.52
C SER A 247 -8.69 5.95 23.03
N ALA A 248 -8.53 4.95 23.88
CA ALA A 248 -8.83 3.57 23.50
C ALA A 248 -10.30 3.38 23.12
N VAL A 249 -11.24 3.96 23.90
CA VAL A 249 -12.67 3.93 23.60
C VAL A 249 -12.98 4.61 22.27
N ARG A 250 -12.35 5.74 21.97
CA ARG A 250 -12.57 6.47 20.73
C ARG A 250 -12.01 5.76 19.51
N LEU A 251 -10.80 5.20 19.63
CA LEU A 251 -10.22 4.37 18.57
C LEU A 251 -11.08 3.12 18.29
N ARG A 252 -11.56 2.45 19.33
CA ARG A 252 -12.49 1.33 19.16
C ARG A 252 -13.76 1.76 18.45
N ALA A 253 -14.35 2.88 18.82
CA ALA A 253 -15.58 3.36 18.19
C ALA A 253 -15.44 3.65 16.69
N VAL A 254 -14.32 4.25 16.25
CA VAL A 254 -14.08 4.49 14.82
C VAL A 254 -13.81 3.18 14.08
N VAL A 255 -13.01 2.26 14.64
CA VAL A 255 -12.73 0.98 14.00
C VAL A 255 -14.02 0.12 13.88
N ASP A 256 -14.88 0.12 14.89
CA ASP A 256 -16.16 -0.58 14.83
C ASP A 256 -17.12 0.04 13.78
N ALA A 257 -17.09 1.37 13.61
CA ALA A 257 -17.86 2.05 12.56
C ALA A 257 -17.32 1.71 11.15
N LEU A 258 -15.99 1.64 11.00
CA LEU A 258 -15.35 1.21 9.76
C LEU A 258 -15.66 -0.26 9.44
N ALA A 259 -15.68 -1.14 10.44
CA ALA A 259 -16.09 -2.54 10.27
C ALA A 259 -17.52 -2.66 9.72
N ALA A 260 -18.43 -1.79 10.15
CA ALA A 260 -19.80 -1.74 9.62
C ALA A 260 -19.85 -1.14 8.20
N ALA A 261 -18.95 -0.22 7.86
CA ALA A 261 -18.87 0.39 6.53
C ALA A 261 -18.23 -0.57 5.49
N TYR A 262 -17.29 -1.41 5.93
CA TYR A 262 -16.53 -2.33 5.11
C TYR A 262 -16.76 -3.81 5.46
N PRO A 263 -17.98 -4.33 5.30
CA PRO A 263 -18.30 -5.72 5.71
C PRO A 263 -17.59 -6.78 4.85
N VAL A 264 -17.21 -6.45 3.63
CA VAL A 264 -16.51 -7.32 2.66
C VAL A 264 -15.59 -6.47 1.78
N ALA A 265 -14.60 -7.10 1.11
CA ALA A 265 -13.67 -6.39 0.24
C ALA A 265 -14.29 -5.93 -1.09
N THR A 266 -15.38 -6.55 -1.53
CA THR A 266 -16.12 -6.10 -2.73
C THR A 266 -17.09 -4.98 -2.39
N ALA A 267 -16.96 -3.84 -3.08
CA ALA A 267 -17.86 -2.71 -2.91
C ALA A 267 -19.32 -3.10 -3.22
N PRO A 268 -20.27 -2.89 -2.31
CA PRO A 268 -21.70 -3.13 -2.57
C PRO A 268 -22.23 -2.13 -3.60
N GLU A 269 -23.35 -2.45 -4.23
CA GLU A 269 -24.00 -1.54 -5.20
C GLU A 269 -24.30 -0.17 -4.59
N GLN A 270 -24.72 -0.15 -3.33
CA GLN A 270 -24.96 1.06 -2.56
C GLN A 270 -24.20 1.00 -1.25
N LEU A 271 -23.40 2.04 -1.00
CA LEU A 271 -22.76 2.22 0.29
C LEU A 271 -23.80 2.68 1.31
N GLY A 272 -23.89 1.96 2.43
CA GLY A 272 -24.98 2.12 3.40
C GLY A 272 -24.63 3.02 4.60
N THR A 273 -23.36 3.40 4.76
CA THR A 273 -22.89 4.23 5.87
C THR A 273 -22.84 5.70 5.44
N ASP A 274 -23.18 6.60 6.35
CA ASP A 274 -23.01 8.05 6.17
C ASP A 274 -21.52 8.38 6.17
N SER A 275 -20.98 8.79 5.03
CA SER A 275 -19.57 9.08 4.83
C SER A 275 -19.09 10.27 5.65
N ASP A 276 -19.91 11.34 5.76
CA ASP A 276 -19.56 12.54 6.53
C ASP A 276 -19.48 12.22 8.03
N ALA A 277 -20.41 11.42 8.53
CA ALA A 277 -20.39 10.96 9.91
C ALA A 277 -19.16 10.07 10.20
N LEU A 278 -18.75 9.23 9.25
CA LEU A 278 -17.58 8.36 9.38
C LEU A 278 -16.28 9.19 9.41
N VAL A 279 -16.13 10.17 8.51
CA VAL A 279 -14.99 11.09 8.48
C VAL A 279 -14.93 11.92 9.77
N ALA A 280 -16.06 12.47 10.23
CA ALA A 280 -16.11 13.22 11.48
C ALA A 280 -15.71 12.38 12.71
N LEU A 281 -16.07 11.09 12.71
CA LEU A 281 -15.68 10.17 13.78
C LEU A 281 -14.16 9.90 13.76
N ALA A 282 -13.60 9.68 12.57
CA ALA A 282 -12.15 9.50 12.40
C ALA A 282 -11.36 10.75 12.83
N GLN A 283 -11.80 11.94 12.41
CA GLN A 283 -11.21 13.21 12.83
C GLN A 283 -11.26 13.39 14.36
N SER A 284 -12.37 13.03 14.99
CA SER A 284 -12.49 13.08 16.45
C SER A 284 -11.53 12.11 17.17
N ALA A 285 -11.19 10.97 16.54
CA ALA A 285 -10.17 10.06 17.07
C ALA A 285 -8.77 10.66 16.92
N GLN A 286 -8.46 11.30 15.79
CA GLN A 286 -7.20 12.02 15.56
C GLN A 286 -6.99 13.12 16.62
N ASP A 287 -7.99 13.98 16.83
CA ASP A 287 -7.92 15.07 17.82
C ASP A 287 -7.66 14.55 19.24
N GLN A 288 -8.28 13.41 19.60
CA GLN A 288 -8.11 12.80 20.91
C GLN A 288 -6.67 12.26 21.11
N VAL A 289 -6.15 11.48 20.15
CA VAL A 289 -4.84 10.86 20.29
C VAL A 289 -3.68 11.87 20.14
N ALA A 290 -3.91 13.01 19.51
CA ALA A 290 -2.92 14.08 19.40
C ALA A 290 -2.42 14.60 20.75
N THR A 291 -3.20 14.42 21.82
CA THR A 291 -2.86 14.86 23.18
C THR A 291 -1.98 13.86 23.96
N LEU A 292 -1.82 12.61 23.47
CA LEU A 292 -1.02 11.57 24.13
C LEU A 292 0.49 11.90 24.05
N ASN A 293 1.24 11.54 25.11
CA ASN A 293 2.69 11.69 25.18
C ASN A 293 3.39 10.35 25.44
#